data_b1a58d073aec9f7127ec9118527eff21
#
_entry.id   b1a58d073aec9f7127ec9118527eff21
#
_cell.length_a   1.000
_cell.length_b   1.000
_cell.length_c   1.000
_cell.angle_alpha   90.00
_cell.angle_beta   90.00
_cell.angle_gamma   90.00
#
_symmetry.space_group_name_H-M   'P 1'
#
loop_
_entity.id
_entity.type
_entity.pdbx_description
1 polymer ?
#
loop_
_entity_poly.entity_id
_entity_poly.type
_entity_poly.pdbx_seq_one_letter_code
_entity_poly.pdbx_strand_id
1 'polypeptide(L)'
;MVTLGEHDIVITMLFHPFEIAFCGYSGSGKTTLIEAVVRHLSARLSVAYYKHGCHSFAIDREGKDSWVIRQAGAATIMISDPEKKAVVTGQVTGLPLLERQAFADHDLLLVEGLKELPLPKLLLVDGEHRILELLTHGGVENVVALVVPDDPVSYQVADLPVFHRDSVIALAAFIETFLLNRAVQESSLHGLVLAGGRSSRMGKDKALLEYHADNQLLYTAALLQRYCSEVFISCREEQAATYQQFGIPLITDAYLGIGPLGGLLSAQQARPGAAWVVAACDLPFLDERTVRQLCAQRHPLRFATAFRNPQSGRLEPLCACYEPKSRSRLLLRHQEGDNSLSAFLDESRITELTPQDGGALQNINDPEGMQPDFPGEI
;
A
#
# COMPACT_ATOMS: atom_id res chain seq x y z
N MET A 1 10.84 19.38 26.63
CA MET A 1 11.39 18.03 26.85
C MET A 1 10.19 17.12 26.92
N VAL A 2 9.74 16.57 25.78
CA VAL A 2 8.61 15.64 25.70
C VAL A 2 9.22 14.26 25.56
N THR A 3 9.06 13.42 26.56
CA THR A 3 9.44 12.02 26.55
C THR A 3 8.55 11.29 25.56
N LEU A 4 9.15 10.87 24.44
CA LEU A 4 8.52 9.93 23.49
C LEU A 4 8.51 8.55 24.15
N GLY A 5 7.32 7.95 24.27
CA GLY A 5 7.12 6.61 24.81
C GLY A 5 7.75 5.55 23.91
N GLU A 6 8.34 4.54 24.53
CA GLU A 6 8.89 3.34 23.91
C GLU A 6 7.79 2.55 23.21
N HIS A 7 7.64 2.69 21.89
CA HIS A 7 7.08 1.75 20.90
C HIS A 7 6.81 2.41 19.55
N ASP A 8 7.58 3.43 19.15
CA ASP A 8 7.59 3.84 17.77
C ASP A 8 8.46 2.85 16.97
N ILE A 9 7.81 1.85 16.37
CA ILE A 9 8.43 1.05 15.31
C ILE A 9 8.67 2.02 14.15
N VAL A 10 9.86 2.56 14.09
CA VAL A 10 10.33 3.35 12.95
C VAL A 10 10.41 2.39 11.77
N ILE A 11 9.40 2.42 10.90
CA ILE A 11 9.42 1.72 9.62
C ILE A 11 10.61 2.27 8.85
N THR A 12 11.69 1.51 8.81
CA THR A 12 12.91 1.89 8.09
C THR A 12 12.73 1.59 6.60
N MET A 13 11.78 2.30 5.96
CA MET A 13 11.67 2.32 4.51
C MET A 13 12.85 3.12 3.97
N LEU A 14 13.75 2.46 3.23
CA LEU A 14 14.83 3.15 2.54
C LEU A 14 14.37 3.69 1.18
N PHE A 15 13.94 2.81 0.31
CA PHE A 15 13.58 3.14 -1.08
C PHE A 15 12.10 2.85 -1.35
N HIS A 16 11.55 1.79 -0.76
CA HIS A 16 10.17 1.34 -0.97
C HIS A 16 9.65 0.65 0.30
N PRO A 17 8.36 0.81 0.69
CA PRO A 17 7.82 0.15 1.88
C PRO A 17 7.91 -1.39 1.82
N PHE A 18 7.87 -1.96 0.61
CA PHE A 18 7.93 -3.41 0.37
C PHE A 18 9.18 -3.75 -0.43
N GLU A 19 10.34 -3.70 0.24
CA GLU A 19 11.65 -3.93 -0.35
C GLU A 19 12.35 -5.13 0.29
N ILE A 20 13.13 -5.87 -0.53
CA ILE A 20 13.96 -6.97 -0.08
C ILE A 20 15.25 -7.03 -0.91
N ALA A 21 16.39 -7.25 -0.23
CA ALA A 21 17.69 -7.24 -0.86
C ALA A 21 18.22 -8.66 -1.10
N PHE A 22 18.88 -8.85 -2.24
CA PHE A 22 19.65 -10.04 -2.58
C PHE A 22 21.14 -9.74 -2.39
N CYS A 23 21.73 -10.32 -1.35
CA CYS A 23 23.11 -10.10 -0.96
C CYS A 23 23.96 -11.33 -1.13
N GLY A 24 25.22 -11.14 -1.51
CA GLY A 24 26.18 -12.22 -1.74
C GLY A 24 27.40 -11.68 -2.45
N TYR A 25 28.48 -12.44 -2.49
CA TYR A 25 29.70 -12.06 -3.20
C TYR A 25 29.51 -12.01 -4.72
N SER A 26 30.44 -11.39 -5.41
CA SER A 26 30.47 -11.37 -6.88
C SER A 26 30.50 -12.81 -7.41
N GLY A 27 29.74 -13.08 -8.46
CA GLY A 27 29.65 -14.44 -9.03
C GLY A 27 28.74 -15.42 -8.29
N SER A 28 28.06 -15.03 -7.18
CA SER A 28 27.14 -15.93 -6.47
C SER A 28 25.81 -16.20 -7.19
N GLY A 29 25.60 -15.66 -8.39
CA GLY A 29 24.38 -15.88 -9.18
C GLY A 29 23.21 -14.95 -8.84
N LYS A 30 23.43 -13.85 -8.11
CA LYS A 30 22.34 -12.91 -7.72
C LYS A 30 21.48 -12.46 -8.88
N THR A 31 22.08 -11.89 -9.92
CA THR A 31 21.36 -11.32 -11.06
C THR A 31 20.51 -12.37 -11.78
N THR A 32 21.05 -13.59 -11.97
CA THR A 32 20.32 -14.72 -12.60
C THR A 32 19.11 -15.14 -11.76
N LEU A 33 19.29 -15.23 -10.44
CA LEU A 33 18.19 -15.57 -9.53
C LEU A 33 17.13 -14.47 -9.50
N ILE A 34 17.54 -13.20 -9.42
CA ILE A 34 16.61 -12.06 -9.43
C ILE A 34 15.82 -12.04 -10.74
N GLU A 35 16.46 -12.28 -11.89
CA GLU A 35 15.76 -12.36 -13.17
C GLU A 35 14.65 -13.43 -13.14
N ALA A 36 14.94 -14.61 -12.65
CA ALA A 36 13.98 -15.70 -12.55
C ALA A 36 12.82 -15.37 -11.60
N VAL A 37 13.11 -14.75 -10.45
CA VAL A 37 12.10 -14.28 -9.47
C VAL A 37 11.25 -13.17 -10.06
N VAL A 38 11.84 -12.16 -10.71
CA VAL A 38 11.11 -11.09 -11.41
C VAL A 38 10.15 -11.67 -12.44
N ARG A 39 10.64 -12.58 -13.30
CA ARG A 39 9.81 -13.23 -14.33
C ARG A 39 8.60 -13.94 -13.74
N HIS A 40 8.77 -14.59 -12.58
CA HIS A 40 7.67 -15.28 -11.90
C HIS A 40 6.69 -14.30 -11.25
N LEU A 41 7.17 -13.29 -10.51
CA LEU A 41 6.32 -12.33 -9.79
C LEU A 41 5.61 -11.37 -10.72
N SER A 42 6.24 -10.96 -11.84
CA SER A 42 5.68 -9.97 -12.77
C SER A 42 4.42 -10.45 -13.50
N ALA A 43 4.07 -11.74 -13.42
CA ALA A 43 2.80 -12.25 -13.92
C ALA A 43 1.58 -11.67 -13.16
N ARG A 44 1.76 -11.22 -11.92
CA ARG A 44 0.67 -10.72 -11.06
C ARG A 44 0.99 -9.46 -10.25
N LEU A 45 2.27 -9.16 -10.05
CA LEU A 45 2.74 -8.01 -9.28
C LEU A 45 3.58 -7.07 -10.17
N SER A 46 3.57 -5.78 -9.86
CA SER A 46 4.50 -4.83 -10.45
C SER A 46 5.78 -4.83 -9.63
N VAL A 47 6.85 -5.32 -10.23
CA VAL A 47 8.15 -5.48 -9.59
C VAL A 47 9.08 -4.37 -10.05
N ALA A 48 9.61 -3.59 -9.10
CA ALA A 48 10.74 -2.69 -9.35
C ALA A 48 12.06 -3.40 -9.03
N TYR A 49 13.13 -2.93 -9.66
CA TYR A 49 14.47 -3.45 -9.44
C TYR A 49 15.47 -2.30 -9.27
N TYR A 50 16.29 -2.40 -8.23
CA TYR A 50 17.37 -1.47 -7.95
C TYR A 50 18.70 -2.22 -7.81
N LYS A 51 19.70 -1.80 -8.57
CA LYS A 51 21.06 -2.35 -8.47
C LYS A 51 22.02 -1.29 -7.99
N HIS A 52 22.71 -1.60 -6.90
CA HIS A 52 23.84 -0.81 -6.38
C HIS A 52 25.14 -1.60 -6.48
N GLY A 53 26.27 -0.88 -6.56
CA GLY A 53 27.59 -1.51 -6.56
C GLY A 53 28.24 -1.62 -7.93
N CYS A 54 27.82 -0.83 -8.91
CA CYS A 54 28.58 -0.62 -10.13
C CYS A 54 29.67 0.44 -9.88
N HIS A 55 30.93 0.11 -10.16
CA HIS A 55 32.02 1.09 -10.07
C HIS A 55 31.85 2.24 -11.05
N SER A 56 31.28 1.95 -12.22
CA SER A 56 30.84 2.93 -13.20
C SER A 56 29.75 2.32 -14.09
N PHE A 57 28.85 3.13 -14.56
CA PHE A 57 27.89 2.77 -15.61
C PHE A 57 27.79 3.90 -16.62
N ALA A 58 27.57 3.57 -17.89
CA ALA A 58 27.36 4.53 -18.94
C ALA A 58 25.97 4.36 -19.52
N ILE A 59 25.12 5.39 -19.32
CA ILE A 59 23.81 5.51 -19.96
C ILE A 59 23.91 6.50 -21.13
N ASP A 60 24.69 7.58 -20.93
CA ASP A 60 24.99 8.58 -21.97
C ASP A 60 26.14 8.14 -22.86
N ARG A 61 25.97 8.32 -24.16
CA ARG A 61 27.06 8.19 -25.15
C ARG A 61 27.75 9.52 -25.33
N GLU A 62 29.08 9.52 -25.20
CA GLU A 62 29.90 10.69 -25.47
C GLU A 62 29.57 11.32 -26.84
N GLY A 63 29.43 12.66 -26.85
CA GLY A 63 29.09 13.43 -28.03
C GLY A 63 27.62 13.42 -28.44
N LYS A 64 26.71 12.75 -27.72
CA LYS A 64 25.27 12.87 -27.92
C LYS A 64 24.69 14.04 -27.15
N ASP A 65 23.51 14.52 -27.54
CA ASP A 65 22.87 15.73 -27.01
C ASP A 65 22.77 15.72 -25.49
N SER A 66 22.33 14.62 -24.90
CA SER A 66 22.20 14.45 -23.45
C SER A 66 23.56 14.57 -22.73
N TRP A 67 24.60 13.96 -23.31
CA TRP A 67 25.96 14.06 -22.78
C TRP A 67 26.50 15.50 -22.85
N VAL A 68 26.30 16.17 -24.01
CA VAL A 68 26.74 17.56 -24.23
C VAL A 68 26.08 18.50 -23.22
N ILE A 69 24.76 18.39 -23.03
CA ILE A 69 24.03 19.23 -22.09
C ILE A 69 24.45 18.99 -20.66
N ARG A 70 24.76 17.75 -20.31
CA ARG A 70 25.31 17.40 -18.98
C ARG A 70 26.68 18.01 -18.76
N GLN A 71 27.58 17.92 -19.75
CA GLN A 71 28.91 18.58 -19.67
C GLN A 71 28.80 20.10 -19.57
N ALA A 72 27.75 20.70 -20.13
CA ALA A 72 27.44 22.11 -20.02
C ALA A 72 26.94 22.54 -18.63
N GLY A 73 26.69 21.58 -17.72
CA GLY A 73 26.35 21.86 -16.31
C GLY A 73 24.89 21.55 -15.91
N ALA A 74 24.09 20.87 -16.76
CA ALA A 74 22.77 20.41 -16.36
C ALA A 74 22.89 19.37 -15.22
N ALA A 75 22.29 19.65 -14.07
CA ALA A 75 22.35 18.78 -12.90
C ALA A 75 21.55 17.48 -13.09
N THR A 76 20.43 17.53 -13.85
CA THR A 76 19.57 16.40 -14.16
C THR A 76 19.16 16.44 -15.62
N ILE A 77 19.17 15.29 -16.27
CA ILE A 77 18.70 15.10 -17.64
C ILE A 77 17.63 14.03 -17.64
N MET A 78 16.53 14.29 -18.34
CA MET A 78 15.51 13.29 -18.62
C MET A 78 15.43 13.06 -20.13
N ILE A 79 15.51 11.80 -20.54
CA ILE A 79 15.34 11.37 -21.92
C ILE A 79 14.09 10.50 -21.96
N SER A 80 13.23 10.73 -22.95
CA SER A 80 12.01 9.93 -23.13
C SER A 80 11.75 9.60 -24.59
N ASP A 81 11.21 8.43 -24.81
CA ASP A 81 10.57 8.01 -26.06
C ASP A 81 9.14 7.48 -25.73
N PRO A 82 8.35 7.03 -26.71
CA PRO A 82 6.99 6.53 -26.44
C PRO A 82 6.92 5.32 -25.51
N GLU A 83 8.00 4.56 -25.35
CA GLU A 83 8.02 3.30 -24.60
C GLU A 83 8.72 3.42 -23.24
N LYS A 84 9.70 4.32 -23.11
CA LYS A 84 10.54 4.39 -21.90
C LYS A 84 11.05 5.79 -21.59
N LYS A 85 11.44 5.97 -20.34
CA LYS A 85 12.10 7.18 -19.82
C LYS A 85 13.37 6.79 -19.08
N ALA A 86 14.39 7.65 -19.17
CA ALA A 86 15.60 7.55 -18.37
C ALA A 86 15.90 8.89 -17.72
N VAL A 87 16.29 8.85 -16.45
CA VAL A 87 16.75 10.02 -15.68
C VAL A 87 18.21 9.81 -15.31
N VAL A 88 19.06 10.77 -15.63
CA VAL A 88 20.46 10.82 -15.23
C VAL A 88 20.66 12.04 -14.37
N THR A 89 21.01 11.83 -13.11
CA THR A 89 21.26 12.92 -12.13
C THR A 89 22.56 12.69 -11.41
N GLY A 90 23.15 13.76 -10.88
CA GLY A 90 24.29 13.68 -9.97
C GLY A 90 23.89 13.01 -8.65
N GLN A 91 24.88 12.56 -7.88
CA GLN A 91 24.62 12.08 -6.53
C GLN A 91 24.03 13.21 -5.68
N VAL A 92 22.85 12.95 -5.11
CA VAL A 92 22.23 13.83 -4.12
C VAL A 92 22.47 13.21 -2.75
N THR A 93 23.13 13.96 -1.88
CA THR A 93 23.34 13.55 -0.48
C THR A 93 22.04 13.75 0.30
N GLY A 94 21.63 12.78 1.10
CA GLY A 94 20.44 12.87 1.96
C GLY A 94 19.48 11.71 1.76
N LEU A 95 18.18 12.00 1.90
CA LEU A 95 17.14 10.98 1.74
C LEU A 95 17.05 10.51 0.27
N PRO A 96 16.84 9.23 0.00
CA PRO A 96 16.71 8.68 -1.35
C PRO A 96 15.35 9.03 -1.98
N LEU A 97 15.07 10.32 -2.14
CA LEU A 97 13.78 10.83 -2.61
C LEU A 97 13.50 10.45 -4.07
N LEU A 98 14.53 10.44 -4.91
CA LEU A 98 14.41 10.05 -6.32
C LEU A 98 14.00 8.58 -6.44
N GLU A 99 14.68 7.71 -5.69
CA GLU A 99 14.40 6.27 -5.66
C GLU A 99 12.98 6.02 -5.12
N ARG A 100 12.62 6.66 -4.02
CA ARG A 100 11.26 6.56 -3.45
C ARG A 100 10.18 6.97 -4.44
N GLN A 101 10.39 8.05 -5.16
CA GLN A 101 9.46 8.54 -6.17
C GLN A 101 9.40 7.61 -7.38
N ALA A 102 10.56 7.12 -7.86
CA ALA A 102 10.64 6.23 -9.01
C ALA A 102 9.97 4.87 -8.74
N PHE A 103 10.00 4.37 -7.50
CA PHE A 103 9.47 3.06 -7.15
C PHE A 103 8.08 3.09 -6.51
N ALA A 104 7.53 4.26 -6.17
CA ALA A 104 6.28 4.42 -5.41
C ALA A 104 5.07 3.69 -6.03
N ASP A 105 5.02 3.59 -7.34
CA ASP A 105 3.89 2.99 -8.07
C ASP A 105 3.97 1.47 -8.19
N HIS A 106 5.11 0.86 -7.79
CA HIS A 106 5.28 -0.59 -7.86
C HIS A 106 4.73 -1.29 -6.62
N ASP A 107 4.46 -2.59 -6.72
CA ASP A 107 3.94 -3.38 -5.61
C ASP A 107 5.06 -3.78 -4.65
N LEU A 108 6.25 -4.05 -5.18
CA LEU A 108 7.45 -4.37 -4.41
C LEU A 108 8.74 -3.96 -5.14
N LEU A 109 9.82 -3.87 -4.38
CA LEU A 109 11.16 -3.56 -4.86
C LEU A 109 12.12 -4.70 -4.52
N LEU A 110 12.80 -5.22 -5.54
CA LEU A 110 13.94 -6.12 -5.38
C LEU A 110 15.24 -5.33 -5.50
N VAL A 111 16.10 -5.44 -4.51
CA VAL A 111 17.38 -4.72 -4.46
C VAL A 111 18.53 -5.71 -4.65
N GLU A 112 19.47 -5.40 -5.52
CA GLU A 112 20.71 -6.17 -5.66
C GLU A 112 21.88 -5.46 -4.97
N GLY A 113 22.44 -6.08 -3.93
CA GLY A 113 23.55 -5.53 -3.15
C GLY A 113 23.12 -4.88 -1.84
N LEU A 114 23.84 -3.87 -1.40
CA LEU A 114 23.57 -3.06 -0.20
C LEU A 114 23.49 -3.90 1.10
N LYS A 115 24.44 -4.83 1.27
CA LYS A 115 24.49 -5.71 2.44
C LYS A 115 24.68 -4.97 3.77
N GLU A 116 25.19 -3.74 3.73
CA GLU A 116 25.45 -2.86 4.89
C GLU A 116 24.19 -2.12 5.36
N LEU A 117 23.17 -1.99 4.50
CA LEU A 117 21.96 -1.24 4.85
C LEU A 117 20.96 -2.15 5.62
N PRO A 118 20.08 -1.56 6.44
CA PRO A 118 19.14 -2.31 7.29
C PRO A 118 17.92 -2.87 6.53
N LEU A 119 18.10 -3.29 5.28
CA LEU A 119 17.06 -3.94 4.47
C LEU A 119 16.86 -5.40 4.88
N PRO A 120 15.65 -5.97 4.76
CA PRO A 120 15.49 -7.42 4.80
C PRO A 120 16.30 -8.07 3.67
N LYS A 121 17.04 -9.14 3.97
CA LYS A 121 18.02 -9.72 3.05
C LYS A 121 17.83 -11.21 2.82
N LEU A 122 17.92 -11.60 1.56
CA LEU A 122 18.20 -12.96 1.13
C LEU A 122 19.71 -13.07 0.93
N LEU A 123 20.38 -13.97 1.65
CA LEU A 123 21.81 -14.21 1.46
C LEU A 123 22.03 -15.37 0.49
N LEU A 124 22.74 -15.09 -0.59
CA LEU A 124 23.16 -16.11 -1.55
C LEU A 124 24.52 -16.66 -1.13
N VAL A 125 24.53 -17.92 -0.77
CA VAL A 125 25.75 -18.64 -0.38
C VAL A 125 26.60 -18.91 -1.63
N ASP A 126 27.86 -18.51 -1.57
CA ASP A 126 28.87 -18.78 -2.60
C ASP A 126 29.50 -20.15 -2.37
N GLY A 127 30.17 -20.69 -3.37
CA GLY A 127 30.82 -22.01 -3.29
C GLY A 127 31.92 -22.13 -2.21
N GLU A 128 32.44 -21.01 -1.73
CA GLU A 128 33.43 -20.96 -0.64
C GLU A 128 32.81 -20.68 0.72
N HIS A 129 31.49 -20.51 0.80
CA HIS A 129 30.71 -20.25 2.00
C HIS A 129 31.08 -18.96 2.80
N ARG A 130 31.84 -18.04 2.18
CA ARG A 130 32.36 -16.82 2.83
C ARG A 130 31.25 -15.93 3.40
N ILE A 131 30.08 -15.92 2.77
CA ILE A 131 28.95 -15.11 3.24
C ILE A 131 28.41 -15.63 4.57
N LEU A 132 28.54 -16.90 4.89
CA LEU A 132 28.13 -17.49 6.17
C LEU A 132 29.05 -17.05 7.31
N GLU A 133 30.35 -16.84 7.04
CA GLU A 133 31.28 -16.30 8.01
C GLU A 133 30.88 -14.86 8.41
N LEU A 134 30.47 -14.03 7.42
CA LEU A 134 29.96 -12.70 7.71
C LEU A 134 28.70 -12.75 8.56
N LEU A 135 27.80 -13.70 8.30
CA LEU A 135 26.59 -13.86 9.10
C LEU A 135 26.90 -14.24 10.55
N THR A 136 27.81 -15.20 10.76
CA THR A 136 28.19 -15.66 12.12
C THR A 136 28.93 -14.60 12.92
N HIS A 137 29.68 -13.71 12.29
CA HIS A 137 30.40 -12.61 12.94
C HIS A 137 29.57 -11.31 13.05
N GLY A 138 28.28 -11.33 12.74
CA GLY A 138 27.39 -10.16 12.82
C GLY A 138 27.70 -9.09 11.76
N GLY A 139 28.37 -9.43 10.69
CA GLY A 139 28.70 -8.51 9.59
C GLY A 139 27.55 -8.25 8.61
N VAL A 140 26.40 -8.92 8.80
CA VAL A 140 25.17 -8.71 8.02
C VAL A 140 23.96 -8.87 8.93
N GLU A 141 23.12 -7.87 8.95
CA GLU A 141 21.89 -7.82 9.76
C GLU A 141 20.63 -8.02 8.90
N ASN A 142 19.49 -8.31 9.56
CA ASN A 142 18.16 -8.44 8.92
C ASN A 142 18.10 -9.51 7.82
N VAL A 143 18.80 -10.63 8.02
CA VAL A 143 18.71 -11.77 7.12
C VAL A 143 17.41 -12.50 7.37
N VAL A 144 16.62 -12.73 6.31
CA VAL A 144 15.30 -13.35 6.38
C VAL A 144 15.28 -14.75 5.74
N ALA A 145 16.25 -15.08 4.89
CA ALA A 145 16.43 -16.43 4.35
C ALA A 145 17.82 -16.60 3.72
N LEU A 146 18.22 -17.86 3.56
CA LEU A 146 19.41 -18.25 2.81
C LEU A 146 19.01 -18.85 1.46
N VAL A 147 19.83 -18.61 0.44
CA VAL A 147 19.74 -19.27 -0.86
C VAL A 147 21.06 -19.99 -1.15
N VAL A 148 21.01 -21.30 -1.33
CA VAL A 148 22.19 -22.17 -1.38
C VAL A 148 22.32 -22.87 -2.73
N PRO A 149 23.55 -23.18 -3.15
CA PRO A 149 23.80 -23.93 -4.39
C PRO A 149 23.54 -25.43 -4.27
N ASP A 150 23.64 -25.98 -3.04
CA ASP A 150 23.59 -27.39 -2.72
C ASP A 150 22.31 -27.74 -1.95
N ASP A 151 22.22 -28.97 -1.42
CA ASP A 151 21.07 -29.43 -0.65
C ASP A 151 20.83 -28.54 0.57
N PRO A 152 19.64 -27.87 0.68
CA PRO A 152 19.27 -27.02 1.81
C PRO A 152 19.40 -27.69 3.18
N VAL A 153 19.19 -28.99 3.27
CA VAL A 153 19.29 -29.76 4.53
C VAL A 153 20.70 -29.70 5.14
N SER A 154 21.71 -29.46 4.30
CA SER A 154 23.09 -29.32 4.75
C SER A 154 23.39 -28.02 5.48
N TYR A 155 22.48 -27.06 5.44
CA TYR A 155 22.62 -25.73 6.04
C TYR A 155 21.67 -25.56 7.21
N GLN A 156 22.23 -25.56 8.42
CA GLN A 156 21.49 -25.25 9.64
C GLN A 156 22.06 -23.96 10.22
N VAL A 157 21.41 -22.82 9.92
CA VAL A 157 21.83 -21.51 10.38
C VAL A 157 20.63 -20.79 11.01
N ALA A 158 20.64 -20.68 12.35
CA ALA A 158 19.81 -19.76 13.14
C ALA A 158 18.32 -19.69 12.73
N ASP A 159 17.59 -20.80 12.63
CA ASP A 159 16.16 -20.87 12.30
C ASP A 159 15.73 -20.16 11.02
N LEU A 160 16.67 -19.82 10.14
CA LEU A 160 16.38 -19.18 8.87
C LEU A 160 15.88 -20.21 7.84
N PRO A 161 14.82 -19.90 7.09
CA PRO A 161 14.43 -20.71 5.94
C PRO A 161 15.55 -20.75 4.90
N VAL A 162 15.82 -21.95 4.37
CA VAL A 162 16.87 -22.20 3.38
C VAL A 162 16.24 -22.69 2.08
N PHE A 163 16.59 -22.06 0.98
CA PHE A 163 16.09 -22.39 -0.35
C PHE A 163 17.23 -22.83 -1.26
N HIS A 164 17.02 -23.89 -2.04
CA HIS A 164 17.90 -24.16 -3.17
C HIS A 164 17.73 -23.08 -4.24
N ARG A 165 18.81 -22.65 -4.89
CA ARG A 165 18.79 -21.55 -5.88
C ARG A 165 17.84 -21.80 -7.06
N ASP A 166 17.59 -23.07 -7.41
CA ASP A 166 16.68 -23.43 -8.50
C ASP A 166 15.20 -23.51 -8.05
N SER A 167 14.92 -23.39 -6.74
CA SER A 167 13.58 -23.39 -6.18
C SER A 167 12.89 -22.01 -6.32
N VAL A 168 12.93 -21.44 -7.53
CA VAL A 168 12.48 -20.07 -7.82
C VAL A 168 11.02 -19.83 -7.39
N ILE A 169 10.12 -20.79 -7.65
CA ILE A 169 8.71 -20.66 -7.30
C ILE A 169 8.53 -20.57 -5.78
N ALA A 170 9.20 -21.42 -5.01
CA ALA A 170 9.12 -21.42 -3.55
C ALA A 170 9.74 -20.14 -2.98
N LEU A 171 10.85 -19.66 -3.53
CA LEU A 171 11.49 -18.41 -3.11
C LEU A 171 10.62 -17.20 -3.42
N ALA A 172 10.00 -17.14 -4.60
CA ALA A 172 9.10 -16.06 -4.97
C ALA A 172 7.86 -16.02 -4.07
N ALA A 173 7.28 -17.18 -3.75
CA ALA A 173 6.16 -17.29 -2.80
C ALA A 173 6.58 -16.86 -1.39
N PHE A 174 7.78 -17.22 -0.95
CA PHE A 174 8.33 -16.75 0.33
C PHE A 174 8.47 -15.23 0.36
N ILE A 175 9.07 -14.62 -0.67
CA ILE A 175 9.25 -13.17 -0.76
C ILE A 175 7.90 -12.46 -0.65
N GLU A 176 6.91 -12.87 -1.43
CA GLU A 176 5.57 -12.28 -1.40
C GLU A 176 4.91 -12.43 -0.02
N THR A 177 4.92 -13.64 0.54
CA THR A 177 4.35 -13.91 1.87
C THR A 177 5.06 -13.12 2.97
N PHE A 178 6.39 -13.03 2.93
CA PHE A 178 7.18 -12.25 3.87
C PHE A 178 6.79 -10.77 3.84
N LEU A 179 6.72 -10.17 2.64
CA LEU A 179 6.35 -8.76 2.48
C LEU A 179 4.89 -8.50 2.86
N LEU A 180 3.96 -9.41 2.53
CA LEU A 180 2.56 -9.31 2.95
C LEU A 180 2.41 -9.37 4.47
N ASN A 181 3.04 -10.34 5.13
CA ASN A 181 2.98 -10.47 6.58
C ASN A 181 3.56 -9.25 7.29
N ARG A 182 4.69 -8.75 6.80
CA ARG A 182 5.30 -7.54 7.30
C ARG A 182 4.35 -6.34 7.14
N ALA A 183 3.76 -6.15 5.96
CA ALA A 183 2.81 -5.08 5.71
C ALA A 183 1.59 -5.13 6.64
N VAL A 184 1.07 -6.33 6.92
CA VAL A 184 -0.06 -6.52 7.87
C VAL A 184 0.36 -6.21 9.31
N GLN A 185 1.57 -6.58 9.71
CA GLN A 185 2.08 -6.32 11.07
C GLN A 185 2.39 -4.83 11.29
N GLU A 186 2.90 -4.14 10.27
CA GLU A 186 3.32 -2.74 10.35
C GLU A 186 2.17 -1.74 10.13
N SER A 187 1.02 -2.16 9.56
CA SER A 187 -0.13 -1.29 9.31
C SER A 187 -1.38 -1.76 10.04
N SER A 188 -1.82 -0.98 11.03
CA SER A 188 -3.14 -1.17 11.64
C SER A 188 -4.26 -0.97 10.61
N LEU A 189 -5.33 -1.75 10.72
CA LEU A 189 -6.52 -1.61 9.90
C LEU A 189 -7.56 -0.81 10.68
N HIS A 190 -7.89 0.40 10.24
CA HIS A 190 -8.90 1.26 10.83
C HIS A 190 -10.14 1.39 9.94
N GLY A 191 -11.28 1.57 10.57
CA GLY A 191 -12.53 1.90 9.90
C GLY A 191 -12.74 3.41 9.81
N LEU A 192 -13.26 3.89 8.69
CA LEU A 192 -13.63 5.29 8.47
C LEU A 192 -15.06 5.36 7.95
N VAL A 193 -15.98 5.83 8.80
CA VAL A 193 -17.35 6.11 8.40
C VAL A 193 -17.41 7.53 7.87
N LEU A 194 -17.71 7.69 6.58
CA LEU A 194 -17.85 9.01 5.96
C LEU A 194 -19.25 9.57 6.20
N ALA A 195 -19.36 10.51 7.13
CA ALA A 195 -20.61 11.19 7.49
C ALA A 195 -20.73 12.61 6.92
N GLY A 196 -19.68 13.15 6.34
CA GLY A 196 -19.50 14.54 5.89
C GLY A 196 -20.10 14.92 4.54
N GLY A 197 -21.31 14.48 4.16
CA GLY A 197 -21.96 14.91 2.91
C GLY A 197 -22.66 16.28 3.03
N ARG A 198 -22.65 17.12 1.97
CA ARG A 198 -23.58 18.27 1.88
C ARG A 198 -25.00 17.77 1.58
N SER A 199 -25.74 17.38 2.61
CA SER A 199 -27.19 17.05 2.51
C SER A 199 -28.06 18.31 2.32
N SER A 200 -27.61 19.27 1.50
CA SER A 200 -28.30 20.55 1.31
C SER A 200 -29.68 20.41 0.63
N ARG A 201 -29.98 19.24 0.04
CA ARG A 201 -31.26 19.03 -0.66
C ARG A 201 -32.39 18.51 0.20
N MET A 202 -32.14 18.03 1.44
CA MET A 202 -33.17 17.40 2.28
C MET A 202 -33.35 18.02 3.68
N GLY A 203 -32.54 19.01 4.06
CA GLY A 203 -32.67 19.67 5.37
C GLY A 203 -32.36 18.79 6.60
N LYS A 204 -32.08 17.49 6.41
CA LYS A 204 -31.67 16.51 7.44
C LYS A 204 -30.34 15.89 7.09
N ASP A 205 -29.54 15.58 8.12
CA ASP A 205 -28.27 14.88 7.95
C ASP A 205 -28.56 13.40 7.59
N LYS A 206 -28.14 12.98 6.38
CA LYS A 206 -28.37 11.61 5.89
C LYS A 206 -27.76 10.54 6.80
N ALA A 207 -26.69 10.86 7.50
CA ALA A 207 -26.02 9.94 8.42
C ALA A 207 -26.90 9.58 9.65
N LEU A 208 -27.87 10.43 9.97
CA LEU A 208 -28.79 10.24 11.09
C LEU A 208 -30.15 9.64 10.68
N LEU A 209 -30.32 9.24 9.42
CA LEU A 209 -31.53 8.55 8.98
C LEU A 209 -31.56 7.13 9.55
N GLU A 210 -32.72 6.74 10.05
CA GLU A 210 -32.97 5.40 10.59
C GLU A 210 -33.41 4.47 9.46
N TYR A 211 -32.51 3.61 9.01
CA TYR A 211 -32.81 2.55 8.04
C TYR A 211 -32.89 1.17 8.72
N HIS A 212 -32.30 1.04 9.91
CA HIS A 212 -32.30 -0.11 10.78
C HIS A 212 -32.84 0.29 12.15
N ALA A 213 -32.80 -0.58 13.15
CA ALA A 213 -33.17 -0.25 14.54
C ALA A 213 -32.36 0.96 15.11
N ASP A 214 -31.16 1.19 14.53
CA ASP A 214 -30.28 2.33 14.81
C ASP A 214 -30.13 3.24 13.58
N ASN A 215 -29.54 4.43 13.78
CA ASN A 215 -29.20 5.29 12.66
C ASN A 215 -28.07 4.66 11.80
N GLN A 216 -28.06 5.01 10.53
CA GLN A 216 -27.13 4.42 9.53
C GLN A 216 -25.66 4.58 9.91
N LEU A 217 -25.30 5.69 10.56
CA LEU A 217 -23.92 5.93 11.02
C LEU A 217 -23.48 4.89 12.05
N LEU A 218 -24.31 4.63 13.07
CA LEU A 218 -24.02 3.64 14.12
C LEU A 218 -24.00 2.22 13.56
N TYR A 219 -24.94 1.89 12.68
CA TYR A 219 -24.96 0.61 12.00
C TYR A 219 -23.66 0.36 11.22
N THR A 220 -23.26 1.33 10.38
CA THR A 220 -22.01 1.22 9.59
C THR A 220 -20.79 1.12 10.50
N ALA A 221 -20.72 1.91 11.56
CA ALA A 221 -19.63 1.86 12.53
C ALA A 221 -19.56 0.51 13.24
N ALA A 222 -20.68 -0.07 13.65
CA ALA A 222 -20.75 -1.38 14.30
C ALA A 222 -20.29 -2.51 13.37
N LEU A 223 -20.59 -2.44 12.07
CA LEU A 223 -20.06 -3.38 11.09
C LEU A 223 -18.54 -3.31 11.00
N LEU A 224 -17.97 -2.10 10.90
CA LEU A 224 -16.51 -1.91 10.80
C LEU A 224 -15.79 -2.30 12.08
N GLN A 225 -16.38 -2.09 13.27
CA GLN A 225 -15.77 -2.44 14.57
C GLN A 225 -15.46 -3.93 14.71
N ARG A 226 -16.13 -4.80 13.95
CA ARG A 226 -15.87 -6.25 13.98
C ARG A 226 -14.55 -6.66 13.32
N TYR A 227 -14.01 -5.81 12.44
CA TYR A 227 -12.87 -6.14 11.58
C TYR A 227 -11.72 -5.14 11.66
N CYS A 228 -11.97 -3.96 12.22
CA CYS A 228 -11.01 -2.88 12.35
C CYS A 228 -10.57 -2.70 13.81
N SER A 229 -9.31 -2.34 14.02
CA SER A 229 -8.76 -2.11 15.37
C SER A 229 -9.40 -0.91 16.08
N GLU A 230 -9.71 0.14 15.32
CA GLU A 230 -10.48 1.31 15.75
C GLU A 230 -11.38 1.78 14.59
N VAL A 231 -12.49 2.43 14.93
CA VAL A 231 -13.39 3.05 13.95
C VAL A 231 -13.52 4.53 14.25
N PHE A 232 -13.49 5.33 13.21
CA PHE A 232 -13.58 6.78 13.27
C PHE A 232 -14.74 7.28 12.41
N ILE A 233 -15.35 8.39 12.81
CA ILE A 233 -16.31 9.13 12.00
C ILE A 233 -15.58 10.32 11.39
N SER A 234 -15.53 10.42 10.05
CA SER A 234 -15.10 11.62 9.35
C SER A 234 -16.26 12.58 9.24
N CYS A 235 -16.06 13.79 9.71
CA CYS A 235 -17.08 14.83 9.71
C CYS A 235 -16.45 16.22 9.54
N ARG A 236 -17.30 17.19 9.17
CA ARG A 236 -16.92 18.59 9.20
C ARG A 236 -16.94 19.14 10.63
N GLU A 237 -16.22 20.22 10.88
CA GLU A 237 -16.14 20.87 12.19
C GLU A 237 -17.52 21.18 12.77
N GLU A 238 -18.44 21.71 11.95
CA GLU A 238 -19.80 22.06 12.37
C GLU A 238 -20.66 20.84 12.76
N GLN A 239 -20.29 19.63 12.35
CA GLN A 239 -20.99 18.38 12.68
C GLN A 239 -20.42 17.69 13.92
N ALA A 240 -19.21 18.05 14.34
CA ALA A 240 -18.48 17.35 15.41
C ALA A 240 -19.28 17.29 16.71
N ALA A 241 -19.90 18.41 17.14
CA ALA A 241 -20.71 18.45 18.36
C ALA A 241 -21.90 17.45 18.30
N THR A 242 -22.52 17.29 17.13
CA THR A 242 -23.63 16.34 16.93
C THR A 242 -23.16 14.90 17.01
N TYR A 243 -21.99 14.56 16.45
CA TYR A 243 -21.51 13.18 16.40
C TYR A 243 -20.77 12.74 17.66
N GLN A 244 -20.28 13.69 18.47
CA GLN A 244 -19.59 13.39 19.74
C GLN A 244 -20.47 12.61 20.73
N GLN A 245 -21.79 12.77 20.67
CA GLN A 245 -22.73 12.03 21.52
C GLN A 245 -22.70 10.51 21.31
N PHE A 246 -22.21 10.03 20.16
CA PHE A 246 -22.16 8.59 19.85
C PHE A 246 -20.95 7.88 20.47
N GLY A 247 -20.00 8.61 21.09
CA GLY A 247 -18.84 8.01 21.75
C GLY A 247 -17.83 7.34 20.82
N ILE A 248 -17.95 7.55 19.51
CA ILE A 248 -17.01 7.06 18.49
C ILE A 248 -15.99 8.18 18.20
N PRO A 249 -14.67 7.88 18.14
CA PRO A 249 -13.66 8.88 17.80
C PRO A 249 -13.95 9.60 16.49
N LEU A 250 -13.76 10.92 16.49
CA LEU A 250 -13.99 11.76 15.33
C LEU A 250 -12.68 12.15 14.65
N ILE A 251 -12.70 12.23 13.32
CA ILE A 251 -11.68 12.89 12.51
C ILE A 251 -12.35 14.04 11.79
N THR A 252 -11.96 15.25 12.18
CA THR A 252 -12.45 16.47 11.51
C THR A 252 -11.74 16.66 10.18
N ASP A 253 -12.49 16.93 9.12
CA ASP A 253 -11.98 17.08 7.77
C ASP A 253 -11.03 18.30 7.68
N ALA A 254 -9.74 18.04 7.48
CA ALA A 254 -8.72 19.05 7.24
C ALA A 254 -8.68 19.51 5.77
N TYR A 255 -9.15 18.65 4.86
CA TYR A 255 -9.21 18.92 3.42
C TYR A 255 -10.65 19.22 3.02
N LEU A 256 -10.99 20.52 2.98
CA LEU A 256 -12.37 20.97 2.79
C LEU A 256 -12.76 21.10 1.32
N GLY A 257 -14.02 20.80 1.01
CA GLY A 257 -14.61 21.07 -0.30
C GLY A 257 -14.24 20.07 -1.41
N ILE A 258 -13.53 18.99 -1.10
CA ILE A 258 -13.08 17.98 -2.07
C ILE A 258 -13.81 16.64 -1.93
N GLY A 259 -14.97 16.64 -1.31
CA GLY A 259 -15.83 15.46 -1.17
C GLY A 259 -15.22 14.35 -0.29
N PRO A 260 -15.51 13.07 -0.59
CA PRO A 260 -15.07 11.94 0.22
C PRO A 260 -13.53 11.82 0.35
N LEU A 261 -12.78 12.31 -0.65
CA LEU A 261 -11.32 12.36 -0.59
C LEU A 261 -10.84 13.17 0.62
N GLY A 262 -11.55 14.23 1.00
CA GLY A 262 -11.19 15.08 2.14
C GLY A 262 -11.16 14.31 3.45
N GLY A 263 -12.20 13.50 3.71
CA GLY A 263 -12.27 12.64 4.88
C GLY A 263 -11.14 11.58 4.89
N LEU A 264 -10.90 10.93 3.75
CA LEU A 264 -9.83 9.92 3.63
C LEU A 264 -8.44 10.53 3.84
N LEU A 265 -8.12 11.66 3.21
CA LEU A 265 -6.82 12.33 3.40
C LEU A 265 -6.64 12.83 4.83
N SER A 266 -7.71 13.30 5.49
CA SER A 266 -7.68 13.69 6.90
C SER A 266 -7.41 12.51 7.81
N ALA A 267 -8.02 11.36 7.54
CA ALA A 267 -7.76 10.12 8.25
C ALA A 267 -6.31 9.63 8.05
N GLN A 268 -5.81 9.64 6.82
CA GLN A 268 -4.43 9.28 6.51
C GLN A 268 -3.41 10.30 7.07
N GLN A 269 -3.80 11.53 7.32
CA GLN A 269 -2.96 12.51 8.01
C GLN A 269 -2.92 12.23 9.52
N ALA A 270 -4.05 11.89 10.12
CA ALA A 270 -4.13 11.55 11.54
C ALA A 270 -3.39 10.24 11.89
N ARG A 271 -3.37 9.27 10.97
CA ARG A 271 -2.70 7.96 11.13
C ARG A 271 -2.00 7.56 9.82
N PRO A 272 -0.78 8.07 9.54
CA PRO A 272 -0.12 7.89 8.24
C PRO A 272 0.24 6.44 7.89
N GLY A 273 0.51 5.60 8.89
CA GLY A 273 0.86 4.18 8.72
C GLY A 273 -0.35 3.23 8.69
N ALA A 274 -1.58 3.74 8.84
CA ALA A 274 -2.76 2.91 8.87
C ALA A 274 -3.36 2.65 7.48
N ALA A 275 -3.93 1.46 7.30
CA ALA A 275 -4.86 1.19 6.21
C ALA A 275 -6.28 1.53 6.66
N TRP A 276 -7.12 1.99 5.74
CA TRP A 276 -8.44 2.51 6.03
C TRP A 276 -9.53 1.77 5.27
N VAL A 277 -10.42 1.09 5.98
CA VAL A 277 -11.68 0.60 5.44
C VAL A 277 -12.68 1.74 5.46
N VAL A 278 -12.92 2.31 4.29
CA VAL A 278 -13.88 3.40 4.11
C VAL A 278 -15.26 2.84 3.86
N ALA A 279 -16.26 3.33 4.58
CA ALA A 279 -17.66 3.07 4.31
C ALA A 279 -18.47 4.36 4.43
N ALA A 280 -19.32 4.64 3.44
CA ALA A 280 -20.22 5.80 3.48
C ALA A 280 -21.56 5.44 4.10
N CYS A 281 -22.23 6.42 4.72
CA CYS A 281 -23.54 6.26 5.31
C CYS A 281 -24.69 6.19 4.28
N ASP A 282 -24.42 6.20 2.99
CA ASP A 282 -25.42 6.09 1.92
C ASP A 282 -25.50 4.69 1.31
N LEU A 283 -24.92 3.69 1.98
CA LEU A 283 -24.96 2.26 1.66
C LEU A 283 -25.82 1.49 2.69
N PRO A 284 -27.15 1.62 2.68
CA PRO A 284 -28.01 1.06 3.72
C PRO A 284 -28.07 -0.47 3.71
N PHE A 285 -27.74 -1.12 2.59
CA PHE A 285 -27.70 -2.58 2.46
C PHE A 285 -26.31 -3.19 2.72
N LEU A 286 -25.32 -2.36 3.10
CA LEU A 286 -24.00 -2.87 3.43
C LEU A 286 -24.10 -3.87 4.59
N ASP A 287 -23.62 -5.08 4.36
CA ASP A 287 -23.73 -6.19 5.29
C ASP A 287 -22.36 -6.65 5.83
N GLU A 288 -22.43 -7.48 6.86
CA GLU A 288 -21.24 -8.05 7.50
C GLU A 288 -20.42 -8.92 6.53
N ARG A 289 -21.07 -9.63 5.60
CA ARG A 289 -20.38 -10.52 4.64
C ARG A 289 -19.50 -9.72 3.72
N THR A 290 -20.00 -8.58 3.24
CA THR A 290 -19.27 -7.65 2.36
C THR A 290 -18.07 -7.04 3.08
N VAL A 291 -18.23 -6.52 4.30
CA VAL A 291 -17.12 -5.97 5.09
C VAL A 291 -16.08 -7.05 5.41
N ARG A 292 -16.51 -8.24 5.82
CA ARG A 292 -15.61 -9.37 6.06
C ARG A 292 -14.81 -9.74 4.81
N GLN A 293 -15.47 -9.82 3.65
CA GLN A 293 -14.81 -10.14 2.38
C GLN A 293 -13.75 -9.09 2.05
N LEU A 294 -14.08 -7.81 2.18
CA LEU A 294 -13.15 -6.70 1.93
C LEU A 294 -11.89 -6.80 2.80
N CYS A 295 -12.09 -6.99 4.12
CA CYS A 295 -10.98 -7.08 5.07
C CYS A 295 -10.14 -8.36 4.87
N ALA A 296 -10.78 -9.50 4.62
CA ALA A 296 -10.10 -10.79 4.44
C ALA A 296 -9.32 -10.90 3.13
N GLN A 297 -9.77 -10.21 2.08
CA GLN A 297 -9.11 -10.23 0.76
C GLN A 297 -8.30 -8.95 0.48
N ARG A 298 -8.05 -8.16 1.52
CA ARG A 298 -7.14 -7.02 1.47
C ARG A 298 -5.77 -7.44 0.96
N HIS A 299 -5.16 -6.60 0.10
CA HIS A 299 -3.82 -6.85 -0.43
C HIS A 299 -2.91 -5.64 -0.16
N PRO A 300 -2.16 -5.64 0.95
CA PRO A 300 -1.37 -4.49 1.41
C PRO A 300 -0.32 -3.95 0.44
N LEU A 301 0.19 -4.78 -0.49
CA LEU A 301 1.16 -4.34 -1.49
C LEU A 301 0.52 -3.48 -2.60
N ARG A 302 -0.82 -3.46 -2.70
CA ARG A 302 -1.58 -2.63 -3.64
C ARG A 302 -1.87 -1.25 -3.07
N PHE A 303 -2.48 -0.36 -3.86
CA PHE A 303 -2.96 0.93 -3.38
C PHE A 303 -4.27 0.82 -2.61
N ALA A 304 -5.13 -0.07 -3.06
CA ALA A 304 -6.44 -0.30 -2.46
C ALA A 304 -6.96 -1.69 -2.80
N THR A 305 -8.00 -2.09 -2.08
CA THR A 305 -8.89 -3.21 -2.39
C THR A 305 -10.30 -2.66 -2.48
N ALA A 306 -11.01 -2.88 -3.59
CA ALA A 306 -12.34 -2.35 -3.83
C ALA A 306 -13.23 -3.33 -4.57
N PHE A 307 -14.53 -3.22 -4.37
CA PHE A 307 -15.51 -4.00 -5.12
C PHE A 307 -15.80 -3.37 -6.48
N ARG A 308 -15.93 -4.23 -7.49
CA ARG A 308 -16.57 -3.84 -8.75
C ARG A 308 -18.06 -4.09 -8.64
N ASN A 309 -18.86 -3.03 -8.65
CA ASN A 309 -20.30 -3.11 -8.60
C ASN A 309 -20.84 -3.84 -9.85
N PRO A 310 -21.52 -4.99 -9.69
CA PRO A 310 -21.94 -5.80 -10.84
C PRO A 310 -23.03 -5.15 -11.68
N GLN A 311 -23.80 -4.21 -11.13
CA GLN A 311 -24.86 -3.50 -11.84
C GLN A 311 -24.32 -2.34 -12.70
N SER A 312 -23.42 -1.53 -12.12
CA SER A 312 -22.86 -0.36 -12.80
C SER A 312 -21.55 -0.66 -13.54
N GLY A 313 -20.89 -1.77 -13.26
CA GLY A 313 -19.55 -2.10 -13.75
C GLY A 313 -18.44 -1.21 -13.21
N ARG A 314 -18.74 -0.28 -12.29
CA ARG A 314 -17.79 0.68 -11.71
C ARG A 314 -17.21 0.15 -10.40
N LEU A 315 -16.01 0.60 -10.07
CA LEU A 315 -15.44 0.37 -8.75
C LEU A 315 -16.16 1.22 -7.70
N GLU A 316 -16.36 0.63 -6.50
CA GLU A 316 -17.04 1.29 -5.39
C GLU A 316 -16.01 1.95 -4.45
N PRO A 317 -15.79 3.25 -4.52
CA PRO A 317 -14.77 3.92 -3.72
C PRO A 317 -15.21 4.15 -2.27
N LEU A 318 -16.49 4.08 -1.99
CA LEU A 318 -17.05 4.36 -0.66
C LEU A 318 -17.38 3.09 0.13
N CYS A 319 -16.96 1.94 -0.38
CA CYS A 319 -16.83 0.66 0.31
C CYS A 319 -15.53 -0.01 -0.15
N ALA A 320 -14.40 0.51 0.30
CA ALA A 320 -13.07 0.10 -0.14
C ALA A 320 -12.04 0.19 0.98
N CYS A 321 -10.97 -0.60 0.89
CA CYS A 321 -9.81 -0.51 1.76
C CYS A 321 -8.68 0.24 1.05
N TYR A 322 -8.22 1.35 1.62
CA TYR A 322 -7.11 2.15 1.12
C TYR A 322 -5.85 1.90 1.94
N GLU A 323 -4.79 1.46 1.29
CA GLU A 323 -3.52 1.16 1.94
C GLU A 323 -2.70 2.43 2.21
N PRO A 324 -1.75 2.41 3.18
CA PRO A 324 -0.95 3.59 3.52
C PRO A 324 -0.26 4.23 2.32
N LYS A 325 0.26 3.42 1.39
CA LYS A 325 0.93 3.91 0.18
C LYS A 325 0.03 4.72 -0.75
N SER A 326 -1.29 4.59 -0.65
CA SER A 326 -2.24 5.35 -1.49
C SER A 326 -2.17 6.86 -1.25
N ARG A 327 -1.76 7.29 -0.03
CA ARG A 327 -1.77 8.68 0.38
C ARG A 327 -0.95 9.59 -0.55
N SER A 328 0.27 9.20 -0.89
CA SER A 328 1.14 10.01 -1.74
C SER A 328 0.54 10.23 -3.13
N ARG A 329 -0.06 9.21 -3.71
CA ARG A 329 -0.72 9.28 -5.01
C ARG A 329 -2.01 10.09 -4.96
N LEU A 330 -2.82 9.94 -3.89
CA LEU A 330 -4.02 10.74 -3.67
C LEU A 330 -3.71 12.23 -3.50
N LEU A 331 -2.64 12.56 -2.76
CA LEU A 331 -2.17 13.94 -2.60
C LEU A 331 -1.68 14.55 -3.92
N LEU A 332 -0.95 13.78 -4.73
CA LEU A 332 -0.49 14.24 -6.04
C LEU A 332 -1.67 14.53 -6.96
N ARG A 333 -2.65 13.65 -7.05
CA ARG A 333 -3.88 13.87 -7.84
C ARG A 333 -4.65 15.09 -7.36
N HIS A 334 -4.76 15.27 -6.04
CA HIS A 334 -5.37 16.47 -5.46
C HIS A 334 -4.66 17.76 -5.90
N GLN A 335 -3.32 17.77 -5.92
CA GLN A 335 -2.53 18.91 -6.40
C GLN A 335 -2.77 19.20 -7.89
N GLU A 336 -3.08 18.19 -8.68
CA GLU A 336 -3.44 18.30 -10.11
C GLU A 336 -4.92 18.71 -10.31
N GLY A 337 -5.69 18.87 -9.22
CA GLY A 337 -7.10 19.24 -9.26
C GLY A 337 -8.08 18.08 -9.40
N ASP A 338 -7.60 16.84 -9.41
CA ASP A 338 -8.44 15.64 -9.47
C ASP A 338 -8.69 15.07 -8.07
N ASN A 339 -9.94 15.14 -7.64
CA ASN A 339 -10.42 14.69 -6.34
C ASN A 339 -11.28 13.42 -6.43
N SER A 340 -11.31 12.74 -7.57
CA SER A 340 -12.14 11.57 -7.80
C SER A 340 -11.50 10.30 -7.22
N LEU A 341 -12.09 9.73 -6.17
CA LEU A 341 -11.70 8.41 -5.66
C LEU A 341 -11.97 7.29 -6.68
N SER A 342 -13.04 7.41 -7.49
CA SER A 342 -13.32 6.44 -8.56
C SER A 342 -12.21 6.44 -9.61
N ALA A 343 -11.80 7.62 -10.11
CA ALA A 343 -10.71 7.73 -11.06
C ALA A 343 -9.37 7.25 -10.46
N PHE A 344 -9.13 7.52 -9.15
CA PHE A 344 -7.97 6.95 -8.46
C PHE A 344 -7.97 5.42 -8.49
N LEU A 345 -9.11 4.77 -8.21
CA LEU A 345 -9.22 3.31 -8.23
C LEU A 345 -9.01 2.76 -9.65
N ASP A 346 -9.64 3.38 -10.66
CA ASP A 346 -9.55 2.94 -12.06
C ASP A 346 -8.11 3.04 -12.63
N GLU A 347 -7.33 4.02 -12.16
CA GLU A 347 -5.96 4.28 -12.67
C GLU A 347 -4.86 3.72 -11.75
N SER A 348 -5.22 3.12 -10.62
CA SER A 348 -4.26 2.58 -9.66
C SER A 348 -4.22 1.06 -9.71
N ARG A 349 -3.10 0.51 -9.25
CA ARG A 349 -2.97 -0.95 -9.05
C ARG A 349 -3.70 -1.35 -7.78
N ILE A 350 -4.88 -1.91 -7.92
CA ILE A 350 -5.75 -2.33 -6.84
C ILE A 350 -6.03 -3.83 -6.89
N THR A 351 -6.61 -4.36 -5.82
CA THR A 351 -7.27 -5.67 -5.81
C THR A 351 -8.76 -5.45 -6.03
N GLU A 352 -9.27 -5.98 -7.13
CA GLU A 352 -10.69 -5.92 -7.45
C GLU A 352 -11.41 -7.13 -6.88
N LEU A 353 -12.53 -6.88 -6.21
CA LEU A 353 -13.39 -7.91 -5.65
C LEU A 353 -14.76 -7.88 -6.33
N THR A 354 -15.40 -9.05 -6.41
CA THR A 354 -16.81 -9.16 -6.75
C THR A 354 -17.58 -9.39 -5.45
N PRO A 355 -18.60 -8.58 -5.11
CA PRO A 355 -19.38 -8.79 -3.92
C PRO A 355 -20.18 -10.09 -4.03
N GLN A 356 -20.35 -10.82 -2.92
CA GLN A 356 -21.17 -12.04 -2.87
C GLN A 356 -22.64 -11.72 -3.05
N ASP A 357 -23.09 -10.56 -2.53
CA ASP A 357 -24.42 -10.01 -2.77
C ASP A 357 -24.29 -8.70 -3.56
N GLY A 358 -24.83 -8.69 -4.78
CA GLY A 358 -24.81 -7.52 -5.65
C GLY A 358 -25.66 -6.34 -5.15
N GLY A 359 -26.57 -6.58 -4.21
CA GLY A 359 -27.42 -5.55 -3.58
C GLY A 359 -26.71 -4.77 -2.46
N ALA A 360 -25.70 -5.36 -1.82
CA ALA A 360 -25.04 -4.78 -0.65
C ALA A 360 -24.37 -3.42 -0.92
N LEU A 361 -24.02 -3.13 -2.18
CA LEU A 361 -23.38 -1.87 -2.62
C LEU A 361 -24.36 -0.90 -3.30
N GLN A 362 -25.64 -1.13 -3.15
CA GLN A 362 -26.66 -0.24 -3.73
C GLN A 362 -26.74 1.06 -2.92
N ASN A 363 -26.48 2.18 -3.59
CA ASN A 363 -26.61 3.52 -3.01
C ASN A 363 -28.07 3.98 -3.14
N ILE A 364 -28.65 4.50 -2.05
CA ILE A 364 -29.96 5.13 -2.07
C ILE A 364 -29.80 6.65 -1.93
N ASN A 365 -30.07 7.35 -3.03
CA ASN A 365 -30.03 8.79 -3.07
C ASN A 365 -31.35 9.47 -2.69
N ASP A 366 -32.48 8.72 -2.70
CA ASP A 366 -33.81 9.23 -2.44
C ASP A 366 -34.56 8.28 -1.49
N PRO A 367 -35.02 8.77 -0.30
CA PRO A 367 -35.79 7.97 0.64
C PRO A 367 -37.19 7.61 0.13
N GLU A 368 -37.76 8.34 -0.85
CA GLU A 368 -39.07 8.05 -1.41
C GLU A 368 -39.07 6.80 -2.32
N GLY A 369 -37.89 6.32 -2.75
CA GLY A 369 -37.71 5.08 -3.52
C GLY A 369 -37.69 3.81 -2.68
N MET A 370 -37.79 3.90 -1.36
CA MET A 370 -37.82 2.74 -0.46
C MET A 370 -39.22 2.09 -0.43
N GLN A 371 -39.38 0.98 -1.14
CA GLN A 371 -40.36 -0.01 -0.68
C GLN A 371 -39.71 -0.82 0.46
N PRO A 372 -40.41 -1.01 1.59
CA PRO A 372 -39.84 -1.71 2.75
C PRO A 372 -39.94 -3.23 2.55
N ASP A 373 -39.05 -3.79 1.76
CA ASP A 373 -38.72 -5.22 1.79
C ASP A 373 -37.33 -5.40 2.39
N PHE A 374 -37.17 -5.05 3.68
CA PHE A 374 -36.06 -5.53 4.47
C PHE A 374 -36.33 -7.01 4.76
N PRO A 375 -35.43 -7.96 4.39
CA PRO A 375 -35.54 -9.32 4.87
C PRO A 375 -35.46 -9.29 6.39
N GLY A 376 -36.60 -9.58 7.02
CA GLY A 376 -36.73 -9.61 8.46
C GLY A 376 -35.74 -10.61 9.07
N GLU A 377 -35.40 -10.31 10.32
CA GLU A 377 -34.69 -11.09 11.32
C GLU A 377 -34.79 -12.61 11.12
N ILE A 378 -33.62 -13.25 11.04
CA ILE A 378 -33.41 -14.61 11.57
C ILE A 378 -32.18 -14.60 12.47
#